data_82503af560a72913dbcfe634324117c9
#
_entry.id   82503af560a72913dbcfe634324117c9
#
_cell.length_a   1.000
_cell.length_b   1.000
_cell.length_c   1.000
_cell.angle_alpha   90.00
_cell.angle_beta   90.00
_cell.angle_gamma   90.00
#
_symmetry.space_group_name_H-M   'P 1'
#
loop_
_entity.id
_entity.type
_entity.pdbx_description
1 polymer ?
#
loop_
_entity_poly.entity_id
_entity_poly.type
_entity_poly.pdbx_seq_one_letter_code
_entity_poly.pdbx_strand_id
1 'polypeptide(L)'
;MTTFNGYIHLEIIYQGDHCPACQYMAEAVEEVIPNYGELVRYTRVDYMKGKKHARRFYELSVSLHGEEEVTKRLRCAPIPSLFINGEIIFDAIPPRYKLISAIESSLEKCGLSRP
;
A
#
# COMPACT_ATOMS: atom_id res chain seq x y z
N MET A 1 -19.36 -9.94 -10.78
CA MET A 1 -18.47 -9.28 -11.75
C MET A 1 -17.68 -8.18 -11.06
N THR A 2 -16.38 -8.23 -11.17
CA THR A 2 -15.54 -7.24 -10.53
C THR A 2 -15.51 -5.97 -11.38
N THR A 3 -15.84 -4.85 -10.76
CA THR A 3 -15.77 -3.55 -11.44
C THR A 3 -14.39 -2.96 -11.24
N PHE A 4 -13.66 -2.79 -12.32
CA PHE A 4 -12.36 -2.12 -12.25
C PHE A 4 -12.56 -0.62 -12.43
N ASN A 5 -11.95 0.15 -11.54
CA ASN A 5 -12.07 1.60 -11.56
C ASN A 5 -11.11 2.28 -12.53
N GLY A 6 -10.37 1.49 -13.34
CA GLY A 6 -9.37 2.01 -14.26
C GLY A 6 -8.04 2.35 -13.60
N TYR A 7 -7.85 1.94 -12.36
CA TYR A 7 -6.59 2.17 -11.64
C TYR A 7 -6.38 1.09 -10.57
N ILE A 8 -5.13 0.97 -10.13
CA ILE A 8 -4.80 0.21 -8.92
C ILE A 8 -4.48 1.21 -7.81
N HIS A 9 -4.70 0.80 -6.58
CA HIS A 9 -4.47 1.66 -5.42
C HIS A 9 -3.30 1.14 -4.60
N LEU A 10 -2.26 1.94 -4.49
CA LEU A 10 -1.11 1.67 -3.65
C LEU A 10 -1.29 2.39 -2.32
N GLU A 11 -1.13 1.64 -1.23
CA GLU A 11 -1.24 2.21 0.11
C GLU A 11 -0.01 1.81 0.92
N ILE A 12 0.63 2.81 1.53
CA ILE A 12 1.77 2.58 2.41
C ILE A 12 1.33 2.81 3.84
N ILE A 13 1.61 1.85 4.71
CA ILE A 13 1.43 2.05 6.15
C ILE A 13 2.54 2.98 6.62
N TYR A 14 2.15 4.12 7.16
CA TYR A 14 3.05 5.23 7.46
C TYR A 14 2.87 5.67 8.90
N GLN A 15 3.97 5.77 9.63
CA GLN A 15 3.92 6.10 11.06
C GLN A 15 4.34 7.56 11.34
N GLY A 16 4.18 8.43 10.36
CA GLY A 16 4.55 9.83 10.51
C GLY A 16 5.96 10.13 10.03
N ASP A 17 6.29 11.41 9.99
CA ASP A 17 7.54 11.87 9.40
C ASP A 17 8.76 11.57 10.25
N HIS A 18 8.55 11.13 11.49
CA HIS A 18 9.66 10.74 12.38
C HIS A 18 10.12 9.29 12.17
N CYS A 19 9.51 8.57 11.26
CA CYS A 19 9.88 7.18 10.93
C CYS A 19 10.72 7.18 9.64
N PRO A 20 12.05 7.05 9.74
CA PRO A 20 12.91 7.09 8.53
C PRO A 20 12.58 5.98 7.54
N ALA A 21 12.31 4.77 8.00
CA ALA A 21 11.96 3.66 7.12
C ALA A 21 10.65 3.95 6.36
N CYS A 22 9.67 4.56 7.02
CA CYS A 22 8.41 4.95 6.38
C CYS A 22 8.67 5.99 5.28
N GLN A 23 9.53 6.97 5.56
CA GLN A 23 9.87 7.99 4.59
C GLN A 23 10.59 7.38 3.37
N TYR A 24 11.55 6.49 3.60
CA TYR A 24 12.28 5.85 2.51
C TYR A 24 11.36 5.03 1.61
N MET A 25 10.43 4.28 2.20
CA MET A 25 9.47 3.51 1.41
C MET A 25 8.54 4.44 0.62
N ALA A 26 8.05 5.50 1.25
CA ALA A 26 7.19 6.48 0.58
C ALA A 26 7.93 7.12 -0.60
N GLU A 27 9.17 7.54 -0.39
CA GLU A 27 9.98 8.15 -1.46
C GLU A 27 10.21 7.18 -2.62
N ALA A 28 10.49 5.90 -2.32
CA ALA A 28 10.70 4.89 -3.34
C ALA A 28 9.47 4.73 -4.23
N VAL A 29 8.29 4.71 -3.63
CA VAL A 29 7.04 4.60 -4.37
C VAL A 29 6.73 5.89 -5.13
N GLU A 30 6.88 7.03 -4.46
CA GLU A 30 6.57 8.35 -5.05
C GLU A 30 7.47 8.69 -6.23
N GLU A 31 8.64 8.09 -6.33
CA GLU A 31 9.53 8.23 -7.48
C GLU A 31 9.00 7.56 -8.74
N VAL A 32 8.31 6.44 -8.60
CA VAL A 32 7.90 5.65 -9.76
C VAL A 32 6.46 5.90 -10.21
N ILE A 33 5.56 6.31 -9.29
CA ILE A 33 4.15 6.45 -9.64
C ILE A 33 3.86 7.49 -10.72
N PRO A 34 4.62 8.59 -10.89
CA PRO A 34 4.37 9.51 -12.00
C PRO A 34 4.44 8.86 -13.38
N ASN A 35 5.17 7.76 -13.50
CA ASN A 35 5.29 7.03 -14.77
C ASN A 35 3.99 6.35 -15.21
N TYR A 36 3.02 6.22 -14.31
CA TYR A 36 1.78 5.50 -14.56
C TYR A 36 0.56 6.40 -14.64
N GLY A 37 0.71 7.68 -14.32
CA GLY A 37 -0.38 8.65 -14.40
C GLY A 37 -1.61 8.21 -13.62
N GLU A 38 -2.75 8.22 -14.27
CA GLU A 38 -4.03 7.90 -13.63
C GLU A 38 -4.26 6.41 -13.38
N LEU A 39 -3.38 5.55 -13.88
CA LEU A 39 -3.49 4.10 -13.65
C LEU A 39 -3.15 3.71 -12.22
N VAL A 40 -2.46 4.57 -11.49
CA VAL A 40 -2.04 4.32 -10.12
C VAL A 40 -2.53 5.43 -9.20
N ARG A 41 -3.31 5.06 -8.18
CA ARG A 41 -3.67 5.93 -7.07
C ARG A 41 -2.78 5.58 -5.89
N TYR A 42 -2.47 6.57 -5.07
CA TYR A 42 -1.51 6.39 -3.98
C TYR A 42 -1.97 7.11 -2.73
N THR A 43 -1.85 6.44 -1.59
CA THR A 43 -2.19 7.03 -0.29
C THR A 43 -1.12 6.62 0.73
N ARG A 44 -0.64 7.59 1.50
CA ARG A 44 0.07 7.30 2.74
C ARG A 44 -0.98 7.09 3.81
N VAL A 45 -1.08 5.88 4.33
CA VAL A 45 -2.00 5.57 5.43
C VAL A 45 -1.31 5.96 6.73
N ASP A 46 -1.34 7.25 7.03
CA ASP A 46 -0.71 7.83 8.22
C ASP A 46 -1.67 7.72 9.40
N TYR A 47 -1.66 6.57 10.04
CA TYR A 47 -2.63 6.26 11.09
C TYR A 47 -2.47 7.11 12.35
N MET A 48 -1.39 7.86 12.45
CA MET A 48 -1.17 8.80 13.56
C MET A 48 -1.88 10.13 13.36
N LYS A 49 -2.35 10.42 12.14
CA LYS A 49 -2.90 11.74 11.80
C LYS A 49 -4.42 11.83 11.77
N GLY A 50 -5.15 10.75 11.99
CA GLY A 50 -6.60 10.88 11.98
C GLY A 50 -7.33 9.56 11.95
N LYS A 51 -8.62 9.64 12.26
CA LYS A 51 -9.48 8.46 12.39
C LYS A 51 -9.65 7.68 11.09
N LYS A 52 -9.72 8.39 9.96
CA LYS A 52 -9.88 7.76 8.66
C LYS A 52 -8.70 6.84 8.33
N HIS A 53 -7.49 7.32 8.54
CA HIS A 53 -6.29 6.53 8.29
C HIS A 53 -6.10 5.44 9.34
N ALA A 54 -6.46 5.71 10.59
CA ALA A 54 -6.41 4.69 11.64
C ALA A 54 -7.37 3.54 11.32
N ARG A 55 -8.57 3.86 10.81
CA ARG A 55 -9.52 2.84 10.40
C ARG A 55 -8.98 2.02 9.22
N ARG A 56 -8.39 2.68 8.24
CA ARG A 56 -7.82 1.98 7.09
C ARG A 56 -6.69 1.05 7.49
N PHE A 57 -5.82 1.51 8.39
CA PHE A 57 -4.77 0.68 8.96
C PHE A 57 -5.34 -0.56 9.65
N TYR A 58 -6.41 -0.40 10.41
CA TYR A 58 -7.11 -1.51 11.04
C TYR A 58 -7.65 -2.49 9.99
N GLU A 59 -8.33 -1.97 8.96
CA GLU A 59 -8.88 -2.80 7.88
C GLU A 59 -7.80 -3.63 7.19
N LEU A 60 -6.67 -3.00 6.86
CA LEU A 60 -5.56 -3.70 6.21
C LEU A 60 -4.92 -4.73 7.13
N SER A 61 -4.83 -4.42 8.41
CA SER A 61 -4.31 -5.35 9.41
C SER A 61 -5.23 -6.57 9.55
N VAL A 62 -6.54 -6.36 9.57
CA VAL A 62 -7.52 -7.45 9.64
C VAL A 62 -7.44 -8.31 8.36
N SER A 63 -7.32 -7.67 7.20
CA SER A 63 -7.18 -8.40 5.94
C SER A 63 -5.96 -9.31 5.95
N LEU A 64 -4.88 -8.87 6.61
CA LEU A 64 -3.64 -9.63 6.66
C LEU A 64 -3.64 -10.74 7.73
N HIS A 65 -4.11 -10.42 8.93
CA HIS A 65 -3.99 -11.30 10.10
C HIS A 65 -5.29 -11.93 10.59
N GLY A 66 -6.43 -11.37 10.19
CA GLY A 66 -7.73 -11.76 10.74
C GLY A 66 -8.12 -10.89 11.93
N GLU A 67 -9.42 -10.75 12.13
CA GLU A 67 -9.96 -9.86 13.17
C GLU A 67 -9.53 -10.26 14.58
N GLU A 68 -9.52 -11.55 14.89
CA GLU A 68 -9.13 -12.03 16.21
C GLU A 68 -7.69 -11.69 16.55
N GLU A 69 -6.77 -11.89 15.59
CA GLU A 69 -5.36 -11.59 15.81
C GLU A 69 -5.12 -10.09 16.03
N VAL A 70 -5.87 -9.26 15.32
CA VAL A 70 -5.72 -7.80 15.44
C VAL A 70 -6.31 -7.30 16.75
N THR A 71 -7.54 -7.74 17.10
CA THR A 71 -8.24 -7.21 18.26
C THR A 71 -7.77 -7.81 19.59
N LYS A 72 -7.48 -9.11 19.61
CA LYS A 72 -7.12 -9.81 20.85
C LYS A 72 -5.61 -9.92 21.05
N ARG A 73 -4.85 -10.07 19.98
CA ARG A 73 -3.40 -10.25 20.08
C ARG A 73 -2.61 -9.02 19.64
N LEU A 74 -3.31 -7.95 19.31
CA LEU A 74 -2.73 -6.66 18.94
C LEU A 74 -1.74 -6.75 17.77
N ARG A 75 -1.99 -7.69 16.84
CA ARG A 75 -1.19 -7.77 15.62
C ARG A 75 -1.62 -6.69 14.64
N CYS A 76 -0.69 -6.11 13.95
CA CYS A 76 -0.99 -5.10 12.95
C CYS A 76 -0.14 -5.35 11.69
N ALA A 77 -0.51 -4.66 10.62
CA ALA A 77 0.28 -4.69 9.39
C ALA A 77 1.69 -4.16 9.68
N PRO A 78 2.72 -4.69 9.00
CA PRO A 78 4.09 -4.21 9.19
C PRO A 78 4.22 -2.72 8.91
N ILE A 79 5.14 -2.06 9.60
CA ILE A 79 5.36 -0.62 9.47
C ILE A 79 6.83 -0.40 9.11
N PRO A 80 7.17 0.10 7.92
CA PRO A 80 6.25 0.36 6.80
C PRO A 80 5.93 -0.90 6.01
N SER A 81 4.85 -0.85 5.24
CA SER A 81 4.53 -1.90 4.28
C SER A 81 3.77 -1.28 3.12
N LEU A 82 3.81 -1.96 1.97
CA LEU A 82 3.09 -1.52 0.77
C LEU A 82 2.00 -2.52 0.44
N PHE A 83 0.79 -2.01 0.31
CA PHE A 83 -0.37 -2.78 -0.13
C PHE A 83 -0.78 -2.30 -1.52
N ILE A 84 -1.17 -3.23 -2.38
CA ILE A 84 -1.77 -2.93 -3.67
C ILE A 84 -3.15 -3.58 -3.68
N ASN A 85 -4.18 -2.76 -3.86
CA ASN A 85 -5.58 -3.20 -3.87
C ASN A 85 -5.93 -4.05 -2.63
N GLY A 86 -5.41 -3.64 -1.48
CA GLY A 86 -5.72 -4.28 -0.21
C GLY A 86 -4.88 -5.51 0.13
N GLU A 87 -3.97 -5.92 -0.75
CA GLU A 87 -3.07 -7.05 -0.52
C GLU A 87 -1.65 -6.57 -0.25
N ILE A 88 -1.02 -7.15 0.78
CA ILE A 88 0.36 -6.79 1.09
C ILE A 88 1.30 -7.33 0.02
N ILE A 89 2.17 -6.45 -0.48
CA ILE A 89 3.14 -6.79 -1.52
C ILE A 89 4.57 -6.74 -0.96
N PHE A 90 4.89 -5.73 -0.17
CA PHE A 90 6.21 -5.60 0.44
C PHE A 90 6.08 -5.23 1.91
N ASP A 91 6.84 -5.92 2.75
CA ASP A 91 6.96 -5.59 4.18
C ASP A 91 8.34 -4.96 4.50
N ALA A 92 9.09 -4.67 3.46
CA ALA A 92 10.37 -3.98 3.55
C ALA A 92 10.54 -3.14 2.29
N ILE A 93 11.46 -2.18 2.32
CA ILE A 93 11.68 -1.27 1.20
C ILE A 93 12.22 -2.06 0.00
N PRO A 94 11.47 -2.12 -1.11
CA PRO A 94 11.90 -2.92 -2.26
C PRO A 94 12.91 -2.16 -3.13
N PRO A 95 13.78 -2.89 -3.85
CA PRO A 95 14.53 -2.28 -4.94
C PRO A 95 13.58 -1.77 -6.01
N ARG A 96 14.00 -0.73 -6.72
CA ARG A 96 13.17 -0.08 -7.74
C ARG A 96 12.62 -1.07 -8.77
N TYR A 97 13.45 -1.99 -9.27
CA TYR A 97 13.01 -2.93 -10.29
C TYR A 97 11.91 -3.89 -9.79
N LYS A 98 11.97 -4.28 -8.52
CA LYS A 98 10.93 -5.13 -7.93
C LYS A 98 9.63 -4.37 -7.74
N LEU A 99 9.72 -3.11 -7.35
CA LEU A 99 8.55 -2.25 -7.20
C LEU A 99 7.85 -2.05 -8.54
N ILE A 100 8.61 -1.73 -9.57
CA ILE A 100 8.07 -1.56 -10.92
C ILE A 100 7.41 -2.86 -11.40
N SER A 101 8.08 -3.99 -11.20
CA SER A 101 7.54 -5.29 -11.58
C SER A 101 6.21 -5.58 -10.88
N ALA A 102 6.11 -5.28 -9.59
CA ALA A 102 4.89 -5.51 -8.81
C ALA A 102 3.74 -4.61 -9.30
N ILE A 103 4.02 -3.34 -9.58
CA ILE A 103 3.02 -2.41 -10.10
C ILE A 103 2.51 -2.89 -11.46
N GLU A 104 3.41 -3.25 -12.37
CA GLU A 104 3.02 -3.68 -13.72
C GLU A 104 2.28 -5.01 -13.69
N SER A 105 2.69 -5.93 -12.82
CA SER A 105 1.96 -7.18 -12.62
C SER A 105 0.55 -6.94 -12.11
N SER A 106 0.38 -6.00 -11.19
CA SER A 106 -0.94 -5.66 -10.66
C SER A 106 -1.83 -5.01 -11.71
N LEU A 107 -1.25 -4.13 -12.53
CA LEU A 107 -1.97 -3.51 -13.65
C LEU A 107 -2.43 -4.57 -14.65
N GLU A 108 -1.55 -5.51 -14.98
CA GLU A 108 -1.87 -6.59 -15.90
C GLU A 108 -3.01 -7.46 -15.38
N LYS A 109 -3.00 -7.81 -14.10
CA LYS A 109 -4.06 -8.59 -13.47
C LYS A 109 -5.41 -7.89 -13.52
N CYS A 110 -5.41 -6.57 -13.51
CA CYS A 110 -6.63 -5.76 -13.57
C CYS A 110 -7.04 -5.41 -15.01
N GLY A 111 -6.32 -5.93 -16.00
CA GLY A 111 -6.60 -5.63 -17.39
C GLY A 111 -6.25 -4.20 -17.79
N LEU A 112 -5.39 -3.53 -17.03
CA LEU A 112 -4.93 -2.18 -17.29
C LEU A 112 -3.55 -2.24 -17.92
N SER A 113 -3.34 -1.49 -19.00
CA SER A 113 -2.04 -1.43 -19.61
C SER A 113 -1.54 0.00 -19.67
N ARG A 114 -0.24 0.10 -19.56
CA ARG A 114 0.47 1.36 -19.69
C ARG A 114 0.42 1.79 -21.16
N PRO A 115 0.03 3.05 -21.42
CA PRO A 115 -0.02 3.53 -22.78
C PRO A 115 1.34 3.57 -23.46
#